data_23de5adbf76c36dd08066fb8d1ab92fd
#
_entry.id   23de5adbf76c36dd08066fb8d1ab92fd
#
_cell.length_a   1.000
_cell.length_b   1.000
_cell.length_c   1.000
_cell.angle_alpha   90.00
_cell.angle_beta   90.00
_cell.angle_gamma   90.00
#
_symmetry.space_group_name_H-M   'P 1'
#
loop_
_entity.id
_entity.type
_entity.pdbx_description
1 polymer ?
#
loop_
_entity_poly.entity_id
_entity_poly.type
_entity_poly.pdbx_seq_one_letter_code
_entity_poly.pdbx_strand_id
1 'polypeptide(L)'
;MAREVYNLTFHPDMSDRPILQSLGKRFRVALNVRRAMLSEEGGWAEVQFDGPTEEIGRALADLQTIGVNTTGPITDLVEMDRDYAPAPIGRGT
;
A
#
# COMPACT_ATOMS: atom_id res chain seq x y z
N MET A 1 -6.98 -3.53 -16.70
CA MET A 1 -6.68 -2.87 -15.43
C MET A 1 -6.68 -3.87 -14.30
N ALA A 2 -5.73 -3.75 -13.44
CA ALA A 2 -5.62 -4.64 -12.30
C ALA A 2 -5.80 -3.85 -11.01
N ARG A 3 -6.19 -4.53 -9.95
CA ARG A 3 -6.28 -3.94 -8.61
C ARG A 3 -5.59 -4.91 -7.66
N GLU A 4 -4.54 -4.43 -7.02
CA GLU A 4 -3.75 -5.26 -6.11
C GLU A 4 -3.45 -4.48 -4.86
N VAL A 5 -3.39 -5.16 -3.74
CA VAL A 5 -3.11 -4.53 -2.45
C VAL A 5 -1.82 -5.10 -1.90
N TYR A 6 -0.96 -4.22 -1.43
CA TYR A 6 0.33 -4.59 -0.87
C TYR A 6 0.53 -3.93 0.47
N ASN A 7 1.29 -4.59 1.33
CA ASN A 7 1.72 -3.98 2.57
C ASN A 7 3.14 -3.45 2.34
N LEU A 8 3.33 -2.18 2.62
CA LEU A 8 4.62 -1.50 2.44
C LEU A 8 5.19 -1.17 3.81
N THR A 9 6.46 -1.51 4.01
CA THR A 9 7.14 -1.21 5.28
C THR A 9 8.24 -0.20 5.01
N PHE A 10 8.20 0.88 5.76
CA PHE A 10 9.11 2.02 5.58
C PHE A 10 10.12 2.10 6.71
N HIS A 11 11.36 2.42 6.37
CA HIS A 11 12.40 2.66 7.35
C HIS A 11 12.28 4.08 7.91
N PRO A 12 12.87 4.34 9.08
CA PRO A 12 12.74 5.67 9.70
C PRO A 12 13.18 6.82 8.82
N ASP A 13 14.21 6.64 8.01
CA ASP A 13 14.74 7.72 7.20
C ASP A 13 13.84 8.04 6.01
N MET A 14 12.76 7.31 5.85
CA MET A 14 11.81 7.55 4.76
C MET A 14 10.53 8.22 5.22
N SER A 15 10.39 8.42 6.52
CA SER A 15 9.10 8.78 7.08
C SER A 15 8.60 10.15 6.65
N ASP A 16 9.50 11.06 6.27
CA ASP A 16 9.08 12.39 5.84
C ASP A 16 9.22 12.59 4.33
N ARG A 17 9.43 11.52 3.58
CA ARG A 17 9.56 11.60 2.12
C ARG A 17 8.21 11.32 1.47
N PRO A 18 7.83 12.09 0.46
CA PRO A 18 6.53 11.88 -0.21
C PRO A 18 6.59 10.73 -1.22
N ILE A 19 6.87 9.53 -0.73
CA ILE A 19 7.16 8.38 -1.57
C ILE A 19 5.95 7.97 -2.40
N LEU A 20 4.79 7.82 -1.76
CA LEU A 20 3.59 7.35 -2.47
C LEU A 20 3.09 8.39 -3.46
N GLN A 21 3.14 9.67 -3.06
CA GLN A 21 2.72 10.73 -3.96
C GLN A 21 3.60 10.77 -5.20
N SER A 22 4.90 10.64 -5.02
CA SER A 22 5.84 10.61 -6.13
C SER A 22 5.59 9.42 -7.04
N LEU A 23 5.27 8.28 -6.45
CA LEU A 23 5.02 7.07 -7.22
C LEU A 23 3.84 7.26 -8.16
N GLY A 24 2.76 7.83 -7.65
CA GLY A 24 1.58 8.05 -8.46
C GLY A 24 1.80 9.01 -9.60
N LYS A 25 2.81 9.89 -9.50
CA LYS A 25 3.14 10.80 -10.56
C LYS A 25 4.01 10.18 -11.63
N ARG A 26 4.83 9.19 -11.27
CA ARG A 26 5.80 8.61 -12.18
C ARG A 26 5.27 7.39 -12.92
N PHE A 27 4.28 6.72 -12.37
CA PHE A 27 3.73 5.51 -12.95
C PHE A 27 2.23 5.68 -13.14
N ARG A 28 1.69 4.95 -14.10
CA ARG A 28 0.26 5.05 -14.38
C ARG A 28 -0.51 4.13 -13.45
N VAL A 29 -0.46 4.46 -12.16
CA VAL A 29 -1.17 3.72 -11.14
C VAL A 29 -1.87 4.72 -10.23
N ALA A 30 -3.05 4.36 -9.78
CA ALA A 30 -3.75 5.09 -8.74
C ALA A 30 -3.47 4.38 -7.43
N LEU A 31 -3.15 5.15 -6.41
CA LEU A 31 -2.79 4.60 -5.11
C LEU A 31 -3.82 5.02 -4.09
N ASN A 32 -4.25 4.08 -3.29
CA ASN A 32 -5.21 4.34 -2.24
C ASN A 32 -4.70 3.69 -0.95
N VAL A 33 -4.39 4.51 0.04
CA VAL A 33 -3.93 4.00 1.32
C VAL A 33 -5.15 3.54 2.11
N ARG A 34 -5.21 2.28 2.40
CA ARG A 34 -6.33 1.70 3.12
C ARG A 34 -6.14 1.82 4.63
N ARG A 35 -4.94 1.57 5.09
CA ARG A 35 -4.58 1.67 6.49
C ARG A 35 -3.10 1.99 6.57
N ALA A 36 -2.70 2.69 7.61
CA ALA A 36 -1.30 3.00 7.77
C ALA A 36 -0.99 3.32 9.22
N MET A 37 0.23 3.06 9.60
CA MET A 37 0.75 3.48 10.89
C MET A 37 2.18 3.95 10.63
N LEU A 38 2.36 5.28 10.59
CA LEU A 38 3.65 5.87 10.28
C LEU A 38 4.05 6.81 11.40
N SER A 39 5.34 6.83 11.70
CA SER A 39 5.89 7.68 12.72
C SER A 39 7.31 8.04 12.33
N GLU A 40 7.98 8.78 13.19
CA GLU A 40 9.37 9.12 12.97
C GLU A 40 10.26 7.89 12.93
N GLU A 41 9.77 6.79 13.47
CA GLU A 41 10.53 5.56 13.51
C GLU A 41 10.22 4.63 12.36
N GLY A 42 9.50 5.13 11.35
CA GLY A 42 9.09 4.33 10.22
C GLY A 42 7.67 3.85 10.39
N GLY A 43 7.36 2.72 9.78
CA GLY A 43 6.02 2.17 9.91
C GLY A 43 5.62 1.38 8.69
N TRP A 44 4.31 1.23 8.52
CA TRP A 44 3.78 0.43 7.40
C TRP A 44 2.52 1.08 6.85
N ALA A 45 2.20 0.71 5.62
CA ALA A 45 0.96 1.15 4.97
C ALA A 45 0.45 0.02 4.11
N GLU A 46 -0.86 -0.17 4.14
CA GLU A 46 -1.54 -1.11 3.27
C GLU A 46 -2.13 -0.30 2.14
N VAL A 47 -1.62 -0.52 0.93
CA VAL A 47 -1.90 0.34 -0.22
C VAL A 47 -2.50 -0.46 -1.35
N GLN A 48 -3.58 0.07 -1.91
CA GLN A 48 -4.22 -0.52 -3.08
C GLN A 48 -3.68 0.18 -4.32
N PHE A 49 -3.23 -0.63 -5.28
CA PHE A 49 -2.71 -0.15 -6.55
C PHE A 49 -3.70 -0.50 -7.64
N ASP A 50 -4.13 0.49 -8.41
CA ASP A 50 -5.02 0.27 -9.55
C ASP A 50 -4.32 0.75 -10.80
N GLY A 51 -4.27 -0.10 -11.81
CA GLY A 51 -3.65 0.29 -13.08
C GLY A 51 -3.30 -0.92 -13.91
N PRO A 52 -2.59 -0.70 -15.02
CA PRO A 52 -2.08 -1.82 -15.80
C PRO A 52 -1.12 -2.66 -14.97
N THR A 53 -1.19 -3.97 -15.15
CA THR A 53 -0.35 -4.87 -14.38
C THR A 53 1.13 -4.50 -14.46
N GLU A 54 1.58 -4.13 -15.66
CA GLU A 54 2.98 -3.76 -15.85
C GLU A 54 3.37 -2.54 -15.05
N GLU A 55 2.46 -1.57 -14.98
CA GLU A 55 2.76 -0.34 -14.24
C GLU A 55 2.80 -0.59 -12.74
N ILE A 56 1.91 -1.46 -12.26
CA ILE A 56 1.96 -1.85 -10.86
C ILE A 56 3.30 -2.52 -10.56
N GLY A 57 3.72 -3.43 -11.45
CA GLY A 57 5.01 -4.10 -11.25
C GLY A 57 6.18 -3.14 -11.22
N ARG A 58 6.16 -2.13 -12.10
CA ARG A 58 7.23 -1.12 -12.14
C ARG A 58 7.24 -0.29 -10.87
N ALA A 59 6.06 0.09 -10.40
CA ALA A 59 5.95 0.87 -9.19
C ALA A 59 6.49 0.10 -7.98
N LEU A 60 6.16 -1.19 -7.90
CA LEU A 60 6.64 -2.02 -6.81
C LEU A 60 8.16 -2.19 -6.88
N ALA A 61 8.69 -2.37 -8.09
CA ALA A 61 10.14 -2.50 -8.26
C ALA A 61 10.86 -1.22 -7.82
N ASP A 62 10.27 -0.06 -8.14
CA ASP A 62 10.83 1.21 -7.74
C ASP A 62 10.86 1.34 -6.22
N LEU A 63 9.78 0.94 -5.57
CA LEU A 63 9.73 0.96 -4.10
C LEU A 63 10.83 0.09 -3.50
N GLN A 64 11.02 -1.10 -4.05
CA GLN A 64 12.05 -1.99 -3.54
C GLN A 64 13.44 -1.40 -3.75
N THR A 65 13.64 -0.72 -4.87
CA THR A 65 14.93 -0.11 -5.18
C THR A 65 15.30 0.96 -4.17
N ILE A 66 14.32 1.72 -3.69
CA ILE A 66 14.60 2.76 -2.71
C ILE A 66 14.55 2.25 -1.28
N GLY A 67 14.31 0.95 -1.09
CA GLY A 67 14.41 0.36 0.23
C GLY A 67 13.10 0.12 0.96
N VAL A 68 11.97 0.27 0.28
CA VAL A 68 10.68 -0.04 0.89
C VAL A 68 10.41 -1.52 0.70
N ASN A 69 10.11 -2.21 1.78
CA ASN A 69 9.75 -3.63 1.70
C ASN A 69 8.31 -3.74 1.26
N THR A 70 8.04 -4.60 0.28
CA THR A 70 6.70 -4.81 -0.22
C THR A 70 6.31 -6.26 0.01
N THR A 71 5.10 -6.48 0.50
CA THR A 71 4.58 -7.81 0.76
C THR A 71 3.20 -7.91 0.14
N GLY A 72 2.96 -8.94 -0.67
CA GLY A 72 1.68 -9.15 -1.31
C GLY A 72 1.83 -9.80 -2.66
N PRO A 73 0.78 -9.81 -3.46
CA PRO A 73 -0.50 -9.14 -3.18
C PRO A 73 -1.27 -9.85 -2.08
N ILE A 74 -2.03 -9.07 -1.33
CA ILE A 74 -2.83 -9.57 -0.24
C ILE A 74 -4.20 -9.93 -0.81
N THR A 75 -4.54 -11.20 -0.77
CA THR A 75 -5.70 -11.68 -1.49
C THR A 75 -6.95 -11.88 -0.66
N ASP A 76 -6.81 -11.95 0.66
CA ASP A 76 -7.97 -12.17 1.52
C ASP A 76 -8.55 -10.87 2.04
N LEU A 77 -8.09 -9.74 1.50
CA LEU A 77 -8.59 -8.45 1.90
C LEU A 77 -10.03 -8.22 1.52
N VAL A 78 -10.49 -8.87 0.48
CA VAL A 78 -11.86 -8.68 0.04
C VAL A 78 -12.82 -9.04 1.17
N GLU A 79 -12.55 -10.09 1.86
CA GLU A 79 -13.40 -10.48 2.96
C GLU A 79 -13.26 -9.52 4.13
N MET A 80 -12.06 -9.06 4.37
CA MET A 80 -11.84 -8.09 5.42
C MET A 80 -12.61 -6.81 5.15
N ASP A 81 -12.67 -6.40 3.91
CA ASP A 81 -13.38 -5.19 3.55
C ASP A 81 -14.85 -5.29 3.88
N ARG A 82 -15.42 -6.44 3.67
CA ARG A 82 -16.82 -6.61 3.99
C ARG A 82 -17.06 -6.57 5.49
N ASP A 83 -16.16 -7.14 6.23
CA ASP A 83 -16.28 -7.10 7.67
C ASP A 83 -16.09 -5.73 8.22
N TYR A 84 -15.24 -5.00 7.58
CA TYR A 84 -14.92 -3.69 7.97
C TYR A 84 -16.04 -2.79 7.85
N ALA A 85 -16.65 -2.97 6.80
CA ALA A 85 -17.63 -2.07 6.57
C ALA A 85 -18.45 -2.10 7.72
N PRO A 86 -18.20 -2.18 8.57
CA PRO A 86 -18.64 -1.88 9.74
C PRO A 86 -17.85 -2.04 10.75
N ALA A 87 -17.41 -2.05 10.94
CA ALA A 87 -17.00 -2.23 11.70
C ALA A 87 -16.89 -2.60 12.55
N PRO A 88 -16.86 -2.75 12.86
CA PRO A 88 -16.77 -3.15 13.55
C PRO A 88 -16.34 -3.57 14.24
N ILE A 89 -16.02 -3.66 14.37
CA ILE A 89 -15.83 -4.22 14.73
C ILE A 89 -16.15 -4.57 15.56
N GLY A 90 -16.44 -4.47 15.85
CA GLY A 90 -16.78 -4.91 16.55
C GLY A 90 -17.12 -5.92 16.56
N ARG A 91 -17.15 -6.38 16.33
CA ARG A 91 -17.38 -7.34 16.25
C ARG A 91 -16.41 -7.95 16.15
N GLY A 92 -15.98 -7.72 16.21
CA GLY A 92 -15.53 -8.02 16.00
C GLY A 92 -15.06 -8.31 15.78
N THR A 93 -14.98 -8.44 15.88
CA THR A 93 -14.79 -8.49 15.59
C THR A 93 -14.61 -8.51 15.75
#